data_8b242968739480b915e20fc5f6c106b3
#
_entry.id   8b242968739480b915e20fc5f6c106b3
#
_cell.length_a   1.000
_cell.length_b   1.000
_cell.length_c   1.000
_cell.angle_alpha   90.00
_cell.angle_beta   90.00
_cell.angle_gamma   90.00
#
_symmetry.space_group_name_H-M   'P 1'
#
loop_
_entity.id
_entity.type
_entity.pdbx_description
1 polymer ?
#
loop_
_entity_poly.entity_id
_entity_poly.type
_entity_poly.pdbx_seq_one_letter_code
_entity_poly.pdbx_strand_id
1 'polypeptide(L)'
;MKEKLINLKNTVVNFYKANKKIVLIALAVILVLIIALIIGTGKEEYGNTYGNLRNKGLVASKGSQIYYVAFDEGNVDGIYKANKNGKGKVEKISSEYGYYLNISGNYIYYVSEENSQLIKSKLNGEKNQVIAENVSSAPIVVVNNWIYYFEGTNLYKIKTNGKNRTQLSNKAIENYQVVGKEIYYSYESNGKYVIAKMNLSGRDITKIDEEAGREFFVNGNKIYFINEKYDMENYEYKYELCKMKKNGKNKEKVCDIEGGLDTYTINFTNDALYYAKAVKDEKMAIYSIKLNGKDETKIVEVSTYSNAINIVDKFMYYLNENEEGNVQVYRIRTNGQDNKAM
;
A
#
# COMPACT_ATOMS: atom_id res chain seq x y z
N MET A 1 -1.89 14.05 59.10
CA MET A 1 -1.88 14.04 57.64
C MET A 1 -1.72 15.43 57.03
N LYS A 2 -2.52 16.44 57.41
CA LYS A 2 -2.42 17.83 56.92
C LYS A 2 -1.06 18.46 57.13
N GLU A 3 -0.43 18.32 58.30
CA GLU A 3 0.90 18.89 58.58
C GLU A 3 2.03 18.32 57.70
N LYS A 4 2.01 16.99 57.41
CA LYS A 4 2.98 16.38 56.50
C LYS A 4 2.81 16.88 55.04
N LEU A 5 1.60 17.17 54.60
CA LEU A 5 1.31 17.75 53.27
C LEU A 5 1.81 19.21 53.15
N ILE A 6 1.60 20.00 54.23
CA ILE A 6 2.10 21.40 54.29
C ILE A 6 3.64 21.45 54.26
N ASN A 7 4.30 20.60 55.03
CA ASN A 7 5.76 20.50 55.05
C ASN A 7 6.30 20.04 53.69
N LEU A 8 5.70 19.05 53.03
CA LEU A 8 6.07 18.61 51.70
C LEU A 8 5.93 19.76 50.66
N LYS A 9 4.80 20.49 50.69
CA LYS A 9 4.56 21.63 49.82
C LYS A 9 5.64 22.72 50.02
N ASN A 10 5.95 23.06 51.27
CA ASN A 10 6.97 24.09 51.59
C ASN A 10 8.37 23.63 51.12
N THR A 11 8.72 22.38 51.29
CA THR A 11 10.00 21.81 50.81
C THR A 11 10.11 21.91 49.29
N VAL A 12 9.08 21.54 48.56
CA VAL A 12 9.02 21.62 47.08
C VAL A 12 9.13 23.07 46.59
N VAL A 13 8.40 24.00 47.22
CA VAL A 13 8.46 25.43 46.88
C VAL A 13 9.85 26.03 47.14
N ASN A 14 10.47 25.70 48.26
CA ASN A 14 11.81 26.19 48.60
C ASN A 14 12.88 25.61 47.66
N PHE A 15 12.78 24.32 47.30
CA PHE A 15 13.65 23.69 46.31
C PHE A 15 13.53 24.36 44.94
N TYR A 16 12.29 24.60 44.50
CA TYR A 16 12.03 25.32 43.22
C TYR A 16 12.60 26.72 43.22
N LYS A 17 12.41 27.51 44.29
CA LYS A 17 12.95 28.87 44.41
C LYS A 17 14.48 28.89 44.39
N ALA A 18 15.14 27.95 45.08
CA ALA A 18 16.58 27.84 45.13
C ALA A 18 17.22 27.36 43.81
N ASN A 19 16.49 26.52 43.06
CA ASN A 19 17.01 25.84 41.88
C ASN A 19 16.19 26.14 40.58
N LYS A 20 15.56 27.32 40.52
CA LYS A 20 14.61 27.67 39.43
C LYS A 20 15.18 27.41 38.02
N LYS A 21 16.46 27.77 37.76
CA LYS A 21 17.08 27.54 36.44
C LYS A 21 17.24 26.05 36.12
N ILE A 22 17.67 25.25 37.11
CA ILE A 22 17.86 23.81 36.95
C ILE A 22 16.50 23.11 36.70
N VAL A 23 15.48 23.50 37.47
CA VAL A 23 14.12 22.95 37.30
C VAL A 23 13.52 23.28 35.90
N LEU A 24 13.72 24.52 35.43
CA LEU A 24 13.26 24.93 34.10
C LEU A 24 14.01 24.17 32.98
N ILE A 25 15.33 23.96 33.13
CA ILE A 25 16.11 23.17 32.17
C ILE A 25 15.62 21.72 32.16
N ALA A 26 15.44 21.10 33.35
CA ALA A 26 14.93 19.73 33.45
C ALA A 26 13.54 19.58 32.83
N LEU A 27 12.62 20.53 33.05
CA LEU A 27 11.30 20.53 32.42
C LEU A 27 11.37 20.68 30.89
N ALA A 28 12.27 21.55 30.39
CA ALA A 28 12.49 21.69 28.94
C ALA A 28 13.04 20.40 28.33
N VAL A 29 14.00 19.73 28.98
CA VAL A 29 14.52 18.42 28.53
C VAL A 29 13.44 17.35 28.55
N ILE A 30 12.62 17.27 29.61
CA ILE A 30 11.52 16.33 29.69
C ILE A 30 10.50 16.60 28.58
N LEU A 31 10.15 17.87 28.30
CA LEU A 31 9.26 18.25 27.22
C LEU A 31 9.82 17.83 25.85
N VAL A 32 11.12 18.04 25.60
CA VAL A 32 11.79 17.61 24.37
C VAL A 32 11.77 16.09 24.26
N LEU A 33 11.99 15.35 25.35
CA LEU A 33 11.91 13.89 25.36
C LEU A 33 10.47 13.38 25.12
N ILE A 34 9.47 14.03 25.70
CA ILE A 34 8.06 13.70 25.46
C ILE A 34 7.69 13.97 23.98
N ILE A 35 8.11 15.12 23.43
CA ILE A 35 7.90 15.44 22.01
C ILE A 35 8.63 14.42 21.12
N ALA A 36 9.85 14.04 21.44
CA ALA A 36 10.60 13.02 20.70
C ALA A 36 9.95 11.64 20.80
N LEU A 37 9.37 11.28 21.94
CA LEU A 37 8.59 10.06 22.14
C LEU A 37 7.30 10.10 21.30
N ILE A 38 6.55 11.19 21.35
CA ILE A 38 5.30 11.36 20.57
C ILE A 38 5.60 11.30 19.07
N ILE A 39 6.67 11.95 18.60
CA ILE A 39 7.12 11.86 17.20
C ILE A 39 7.60 10.46 16.85
N GLY A 40 8.30 9.78 17.77
CA GLY A 40 8.82 8.42 17.58
C GLY A 40 7.76 7.31 17.66
N THR A 41 6.62 7.56 18.31
CA THR A 41 5.47 6.64 18.43
C THR A 41 4.32 7.00 17.49
N GLY A 42 4.47 8.03 16.67
CA GLY A 42 3.49 8.43 15.66
C GLY A 42 3.22 7.24 14.74
N LYS A 43 1.94 6.84 14.62
CA LYS A 43 1.50 5.82 13.67
C LYS A 43 1.89 6.30 12.26
N GLU A 44 2.52 5.41 11.48
CA GLU A 44 2.87 5.73 10.10
C GLU A 44 1.62 6.03 9.29
N GLU A 45 1.66 7.14 8.57
CA GLU A 45 0.59 7.55 7.68
C GLU A 45 0.97 7.13 6.24
N TYR A 46 0.30 6.11 5.74
CA TYR A 46 0.45 5.63 4.37
C TYR A 46 -0.58 6.32 3.47
N GLY A 47 -0.13 6.72 2.28
CA GLY A 47 -0.99 7.41 1.31
C GLY A 47 -2.02 6.49 0.64
N ASN A 48 -1.75 5.18 0.59
CA ASN A 48 -2.67 4.14 0.15
C ASN A 48 -2.22 2.78 0.73
N THR A 49 -3.06 1.75 0.60
CA THR A 49 -2.71 0.39 1.03
C THR A 49 -1.74 -0.25 0.04
N TYR A 50 -0.89 -1.14 0.54
CA TYR A 50 0.03 -1.91 -0.30
C TYR A 50 -0.71 -2.68 -1.41
N GLY A 51 -1.79 -3.40 -1.06
CA GLY A 51 -2.57 -4.18 -2.02
C GLY A 51 -3.16 -3.33 -3.14
N ASN A 52 -3.69 -2.13 -2.84
CA ASN A 52 -4.19 -1.22 -3.87
C ASN A 52 -3.07 -0.74 -4.79
N LEU A 53 -1.92 -0.37 -4.23
CA LEU A 53 -0.79 0.09 -5.03
C LEU A 53 -0.25 -1.00 -5.95
N ARG A 54 -0.24 -2.27 -5.52
CA ARG A 54 0.09 -3.42 -6.38
C ARG A 54 -0.92 -3.62 -7.51
N ASN A 55 -2.13 -3.09 -7.38
CA ASN A 55 -3.22 -3.16 -8.35
C ASN A 55 -3.46 -1.78 -8.98
N LYS A 56 -2.44 -1.17 -9.55
CA LYS A 56 -2.47 0.14 -10.23
C LYS A 56 -2.85 1.32 -9.34
N GLY A 57 -3.21 1.10 -8.05
CA GLY A 57 -3.63 2.18 -7.15
C GLY A 57 -4.75 3.03 -7.72
N LEU A 58 -5.76 2.39 -8.32
CA LEU A 58 -6.88 3.07 -9.01
C LEU A 58 -7.69 3.95 -8.06
N VAL A 59 -7.71 3.60 -6.77
CA VAL A 59 -8.52 4.30 -5.77
C VAL A 59 -7.70 4.57 -4.53
N ALA A 60 -7.76 5.80 -4.05
CA ALA A 60 -7.29 6.22 -2.74
C ALA A 60 -8.42 6.89 -1.97
N SER A 61 -8.35 6.96 -0.65
CA SER A 61 -9.45 7.54 0.15
C SER A 61 -8.96 8.43 1.27
N LYS A 62 -9.77 9.45 1.59
CA LYS A 62 -9.57 10.32 2.75
C LYS A 62 -10.91 10.70 3.37
N GLY A 63 -11.09 10.38 4.64
CA GLY A 63 -12.37 10.63 5.33
C GLY A 63 -13.54 9.94 4.61
N SER A 64 -14.57 10.69 4.25
CA SER A 64 -15.73 10.21 3.51
C SER A 64 -15.56 10.23 1.98
N GLN A 65 -14.42 10.67 1.48
CA GLN A 65 -14.16 10.81 0.05
C GLN A 65 -13.28 9.68 -0.49
N ILE A 66 -13.51 9.33 -1.77
CA ILE A 66 -12.60 8.57 -2.61
C ILE A 66 -12.09 9.46 -3.74
N TYR A 67 -10.90 9.12 -4.21
CA TYR A 67 -10.27 9.65 -5.40
C TYR A 67 -9.96 8.45 -6.29
N TYR A 68 -10.40 8.46 -7.53
CA TYR A 68 -10.30 7.30 -8.39
C TYR A 68 -9.98 7.69 -9.83
N VAL A 69 -9.33 6.78 -10.53
CA VAL A 69 -9.07 6.88 -11.97
C VAL A 69 -10.37 6.52 -12.69
N ALA A 70 -10.89 7.41 -13.53
CA ALA A 70 -12.06 7.16 -14.34
C ALA A 70 -11.68 6.85 -15.79
N PHE A 71 -12.55 6.13 -16.48
CA PHE A 71 -12.39 5.72 -17.86
C PHE A 71 -13.58 6.22 -18.69
N ASP A 72 -13.30 6.65 -19.91
CA ASP A 72 -14.27 6.99 -20.91
C ASP A 72 -13.93 6.26 -22.22
N GLU A 73 -14.90 5.54 -22.81
CA GLU A 73 -14.70 4.69 -23.99
C GLU A 73 -13.45 3.78 -23.90
N GLY A 74 -13.19 3.24 -22.69
CA GLY A 74 -12.05 2.36 -22.43
C GLY A 74 -10.70 3.05 -22.20
N ASN A 75 -10.64 4.38 -22.35
CA ASN A 75 -9.43 5.18 -22.09
C ASN A 75 -9.50 5.86 -20.72
N VAL A 76 -8.35 6.15 -20.11
CA VAL A 76 -8.33 6.95 -18.88
C VAL A 76 -8.81 8.37 -19.21
N ASP A 77 -9.90 8.78 -18.58
CA ASP A 77 -10.42 10.14 -18.67
C ASP A 77 -9.77 11.09 -17.67
N GLY A 78 -9.33 10.56 -16.53
CA GLY A 78 -8.64 11.36 -15.53
C GLY A 78 -8.88 10.88 -14.10
N ILE A 79 -8.57 11.76 -13.15
CA ILE A 79 -8.76 11.50 -11.72
C ILE A 79 -9.99 12.23 -11.23
N TYR A 80 -10.87 11.51 -10.56
CA TYR A 80 -12.15 11.98 -10.05
C TYR A 80 -12.25 11.86 -8.55
N LYS A 81 -13.09 12.69 -7.96
CA LYS A 81 -13.44 12.68 -6.53
C LYS A 81 -14.92 12.42 -6.36
N ALA A 82 -15.28 11.54 -5.43
CA ALA A 82 -16.65 11.20 -5.08
C ALA A 82 -16.78 10.84 -3.60
N ASN A 83 -18.02 10.80 -3.09
CA ASN A 83 -18.28 10.25 -1.77
C ASN A 83 -18.19 8.71 -1.78
N LYS A 84 -17.60 8.11 -0.74
CA LYS A 84 -17.52 6.65 -0.53
C LYS A 84 -18.87 5.94 -0.62
N ASN A 85 -19.94 6.60 -0.18
CA ASN A 85 -21.30 6.05 -0.24
C ASN A 85 -21.91 6.07 -1.65
N GLY A 86 -21.23 6.68 -2.63
CA GLY A 86 -21.69 6.81 -4.02
C GLY A 86 -22.84 7.78 -4.20
N LYS A 87 -23.10 8.66 -3.23
CA LYS A 87 -24.12 9.72 -3.31
C LYS A 87 -23.45 11.09 -3.45
N GLY A 88 -24.15 12.02 -4.08
CA GLY A 88 -23.69 13.38 -4.25
C GLY A 88 -22.91 13.61 -5.54
N LYS A 89 -22.23 14.75 -5.61
CA LYS A 89 -21.52 15.19 -6.81
C LYS A 89 -20.24 14.39 -7.02
N VAL A 90 -20.00 14.01 -8.26
CA VAL A 90 -18.72 13.51 -8.76
C VAL A 90 -17.99 14.69 -9.40
N GLU A 91 -16.72 14.90 -9.06
CA GLU A 91 -15.91 16.03 -9.53
C GLU A 91 -14.64 15.49 -10.21
N LYS A 92 -14.38 15.89 -11.47
CA LYS A 92 -13.10 15.69 -12.12
C LYS A 92 -12.09 16.66 -11.53
N ILE A 93 -10.99 16.12 -10.99
CA ILE A 93 -9.94 16.93 -10.37
C ILE A 93 -8.66 16.99 -11.20
N SER A 94 -8.49 16.09 -12.16
CA SER A 94 -7.37 16.10 -13.10
C SER A 94 -7.76 15.40 -14.40
N SER A 95 -7.23 15.85 -15.52
CA SER A 95 -7.30 15.15 -16.82
C SER A 95 -6.03 14.35 -17.11
N GLU A 96 -5.14 14.19 -16.14
CA GLU A 96 -3.91 13.44 -16.28
C GLU A 96 -4.17 11.94 -16.36
N TYR A 97 -3.44 11.27 -17.23
CA TYR A 97 -3.36 9.80 -17.30
C TYR A 97 -2.51 9.28 -16.15
N GLY A 98 -3.11 9.11 -14.97
CA GLY A 98 -2.38 8.89 -13.72
C GLY A 98 -2.84 7.68 -12.93
N TYR A 99 -1.87 6.90 -12.43
CA TYR A 99 -2.06 5.73 -11.59
C TYR A 99 -1.30 5.81 -10.27
N TYR A 100 -1.44 4.78 -9.45
CA TYR A 100 -0.80 4.63 -8.14
C TYR A 100 -1.13 5.77 -7.18
N LEU A 101 -2.43 6.10 -7.10
CA LEU A 101 -2.94 7.19 -6.27
C LEU A 101 -2.56 7.00 -4.80
N ASN A 102 -1.96 8.02 -4.21
CA ASN A 102 -1.66 8.12 -2.79
C ASN A 102 -2.18 9.44 -2.25
N ILE A 103 -2.71 9.46 -1.03
CA ILE A 103 -3.16 10.70 -0.37
C ILE A 103 -2.38 10.89 0.92
N SER A 104 -1.70 12.02 1.07
CA SER A 104 -1.05 12.42 2.31
C SER A 104 -1.31 13.89 2.59
N GLY A 105 -1.78 14.18 3.81
CA GLY A 105 -2.25 15.51 4.16
C GLY A 105 -3.34 16.00 3.20
N ASN A 106 -3.17 17.17 2.60
CA ASN A 106 -4.11 17.77 1.66
C ASN A 106 -3.70 17.61 0.19
N TYR A 107 -2.87 16.58 -0.10
CA TYR A 107 -2.33 16.35 -1.42
C TYR A 107 -2.59 14.92 -1.89
N ILE A 108 -2.77 14.79 -3.20
CA ILE A 108 -2.75 13.54 -3.92
C ILE A 108 -1.42 13.43 -4.69
N TYR A 109 -0.86 12.24 -4.71
CA TYR A 109 0.37 11.89 -5.44
C TYR A 109 0.05 10.74 -6.37
N TYR A 110 0.56 10.80 -7.60
CA TYR A 110 0.35 9.77 -8.60
C TYR A 110 1.46 9.80 -9.65
N VAL A 111 1.56 8.74 -10.43
CA VAL A 111 2.44 8.67 -11.60
C VAL A 111 1.62 9.05 -12.82
N SER A 112 2.07 10.10 -13.54
CA SER A 112 1.59 10.42 -14.89
C SER A 112 2.30 9.49 -15.86
N GLU A 113 1.57 8.55 -16.48
CA GLU A 113 2.17 7.58 -17.40
C GLU A 113 2.61 8.23 -18.71
N GLU A 114 1.86 9.20 -19.19
CA GLU A 114 2.17 9.92 -20.43
C GLU A 114 3.54 10.62 -20.37
N ASN A 115 3.84 11.21 -19.22
CA ASN A 115 5.05 12.02 -19.03
C ASN A 115 6.12 11.30 -18.20
N SER A 116 5.86 10.09 -17.71
CA SER A 116 6.75 9.37 -16.77
C SER A 116 7.17 10.23 -15.58
N GLN A 117 6.22 10.93 -14.98
CA GLN A 117 6.43 11.89 -13.90
C GLN A 117 5.68 11.51 -12.63
N LEU A 118 6.31 11.76 -11.48
CA LEU A 118 5.66 11.76 -10.19
C LEU A 118 5.04 13.13 -9.92
N ILE A 119 3.74 13.18 -9.88
CA ILE A 119 2.97 14.41 -9.68
C ILE A 119 2.44 14.52 -8.26
N LYS A 120 2.47 15.73 -7.74
CA LYS A 120 1.77 16.16 -6.53
C LYS A 120 0.74 17.21 -6.89
N SER A 121 -0.50 17.00 -6.48
CA SER A 121 -1.59 17.95 -6.66
C SER A 121 -2.35 18.16 -5.36
N LYS A 122 -3.04 19.29 -5.19
CA LYS A 122 -4.04 19.43 -4.14
C LYS A 122 -5.23 18.51 -4.41
N LEU A 123 -5.96 18.15 -3.35
CA LEU A 123 -7.16 17.30 -3.44
C LEU A 123 -8.34 17.93 -4.22
N ASN A 124 -8.23 19.18 -4.63
CA ASN A 124 -9.16 19.87 -5.53
C ASN A 124 -8.61 20.03 -6.97
N GLY A 125 -7.49 19.39 -7.28
CA GLY A 125 -6.85 19.46 -8.60
C GLY A 125 -5.97 20.69 -8.87
N GLU A 126 -5.87 21.63 -7.92
CA GLU A 126 -5.02 22.79 -8.06
C GLU A 126 -3.54 22.50 -7.74
N LYS A 127 -2.65 23.33 -8.28
CA LYS A 127 -1.21 23.34 -7.95
C LYS A 127 -0.51 22.03 -8.25
N ASN A 128 -0.61 21.55 -9.47
CA ASN A 128 0.20 20.44 -9.94
C ASN A 128 1.68 20.80 -9.89
N GLN A 129 2.46 19.90 -9.32
CA GLN A 129 3.90 20.02 -9.17
C GLN A 129 4.56 18.69 -9.54
N VAL A 130 5.52 18.72 -10.46
CA VAL A 130 6.40 17.59 -10.73
C VAL A 130 7.37 17.43 -9.54
N ILE A 131 7.36 16.26 -8.93
CA ILE A 131 8.23 15.88 -7.80
C ILE A 131 9.46 15.15 -8.29
N ALA A 132 9.31 14.29 -9.30
CA ALA A 132 10.40 13.58 -9.97
C ALA A 132 10.02 13.28 -11.42
N GLU A 133 11.05 13.18 -12.27
CA GLU A 133 10.96 12.78 -13.69
C GLU A 133 11.56 11.38 -13.87
N ASN A 134 11.34 10.77 -15.03
CA ASN A 134 11.80 9.44 -15.40
C ASN A 134 11.30 8.33 -14.41
N VAL A 135 10.10 8.54 -13.87
CA VAL A 135 9.47 7.61 -12.95
C VAL A 135 8.84 6.47 -13.75
N SER A 136 9.15 5.24 -13.37
CA SER A 136 8.57 4.06 -14.00
C SER A 136 7.07 3.97 -13.70
N SER A 137 6.29 3.42 -14.65
CA SER A 137 4.89 3.02 -14.42
C SER A 137 4.84 1.82 -13.48
N ALA A 138 5.08 2.10 -12.20
CA ALA A 138 5.18 1.12 -11.12
C ALA A 138 4.69 1.73 -9.80
N PRO A 139 4.36 0.90 -8.80
CA PRO A 139 3.87 1.38 -7.51
C PRO A 139 4.77 2.43 -6.88
N ILE A 140 4.18 3.57 -6.53
CA ILE A 140 4.78 4.55 -5.63
C ILE A 140 4.16 4.40 -4.25
N VAL A 141 4.96 4.54 -3.20
CA VAL A 141 4.49 4.46 -1.81
C VAL A 141 4.78 5.77 -1.11
N VAL A 142 3.73 6.48 -0.72
CA VAL A 142 3.85 7.67 0.14
C VAL A 142 3.67 7.25 1.58
N VAL A 143 4.69 7.48 2.40
CA VAL A 143 4.62 7.26 3.84
C VAL A 143 5.23 8.43 4.58
N ASN A 144 4.43 9.05 5.46
CA ASN A 144 4.76 10.30 6.14
C ASN A 144 5.14 11.42 5.12
N ASN A 145 6.39 11.87 5.12
CA ASN A 145 6.89 12.90 4.21
C ASN A 145 7.88 12.35 3.15
N TRP A 146 7.87 11.04 2.91
CA TRP A 146 8.70 10.38 1.91
C TRP A 146 7.86 9.68 0.86
N ILE A 147 8.37 9.64 -0.37
CA ILE A 147 7.83 8.89 -1.51
C ILE A 147 8.91 7.92 -1.96
N TYR A 148 8.55 6.64 -2.04
CA TYR A 148 9.37 5.58 -2.60
C TYR A 148 8.85 5.27 -3.99
N TYR A 149 9.75 5.09 -4.98
CA TYR A 149 9.37 4.95 -6.39
C TYR A 149 10.50 4.31 -7.18
N PHE A 150 10.19 3.89 -8.40
CA PHE A 150 11.17 3.31 -9.32
C PHE A 150 11.59 4.29 -10.42
N GLU A 151 12.88 4.24 -10.78
CA GLU A 151 13.43 4.72 -12.05
C GLU A 151 14.10 3.52 -12.74
N GLY A 152 13.55 3.05 -13.88
CA GLY A 152 13.85 1.72 -14.39
C GLY A 152 13.49 0.66 -13.37
N THR A 153 14.44 -0.17 -12.98
CA THR A 153 14.28 -1.22 -11.97
C THR A 153 14.89 -0.85 -10.61
N ASN A 154 15.43 0.36 -10.48
CA ASN A 154 16.09 0.82 -9.28
C ASN A 154 15.10 1.52 -8.35
N LEU A 155 15.15 1.19 -7.06
CA LEU A 155 14.31 1.83 -6.05
C LEU A 155 14.95 3.11 -5.54
N TYR A 156 14.19 4.18 -5.53
CA TYR A 156 14.54 5.50 -5.01
C TYR A 156 13.59 5.94 -3.92
N LYS A 157 14.00 6.92 -3.14
CA LYS A 157 13.12 7.73 -2.30
C LYS A 157 13.39 9.22 -2.49
N ILE A 158 12.35 10.02 -2.30
CA ILE A 158 12.38 11.48 -2.34
C ILE A 158 11.41 12.04 -1.30
N LYS A 159 11.68 13.21 -0.74
CA LYS A 159 10.68 13.87 0.11
C LYS A 159 9.50 14.38 -0.71
N THR A 160 8.33 14.47 -0.06
CA THR A 160 7.08 15.01 -0.66
C THR A 160 7.19 16.47 -1.14
N ASN A 161 8.32 17.14 -0.88
CA ASN A 161 8.66 18.47 -1.41
C ASN A 161 9.69 18.45 -2.54
N GLY A 162 10.03 17.27 -3.08
CA GLY A 162 10.98 17.09 -4.17
C GLY A 162 12.47 17.16 -3.75
N LYS A 163 12.79 17.23 -2.46
CA LYS A 163 14.18 17.30 -1.97
C LYS A 163 14.68 15.94 -1.47
N ASN A 164 16.00 15.83 -1.31
CA ASN A 164 16.66 14.67 -0.70
C ASN A 164 16.42 13.35 -1.46
N ARG A 165 16.43 13.41 -2.82
CA ARG A 165 16.40 12.20 -3.64
C ARG A 165 17.60 11.31 -3.33
N THR A 166 17.33 10.01 -3.13
CA THR A 166 18.34 9.02 -2.77
C THR A 166 18.01 7.69 -3.43
N GLN A 167 18.98 7.08 -4.10
CA GLN A 167 18.87 5.71 -4.58
C GLN A 167 19.03 4.73 -3.40
N LEU A 168 18.15 3.75 -3.30
CA LEU A 168 18.13 2.76 -2.21
C LEU A 168 18.65 1.40 -2.66
N SER A 169 18.49 1.06 -3.95
CA SER A 169 18.97 -0.20 -4.52
C SER A 169 19.50 0.02 -5.93
N ASN A 170 20.55 -0.72 -6.28
CA ASN A 170 21.04 -0.90 -7.64
C ASN A 170 20.71 -2.29 -8.21
N LYS A 171 19.95 -3.10 -7.46
CA LYS A 171 19.40 -4.38 -7.93
C LYS A 171 18.02 -4.15 -8.52
N ALA A 172 17.70 -4.90 -9.55
CA ALA A 172 16.34 -4.99 -10.04
C ALA A 172 15.43 -5.54 -8.92
N ILE A 173 14.47 -4.74 -8.52
CA ILE A 173 13.46 -5.08 -7.51
C ILE A 173 12.14 -5.30 -8.24
N GLU A 174 11.51 -6.46 -7.99
CA GLU A 174 10.21 -6.81 -8.58
C GLU A 174 9.05 -6.22 -7.78
N ASN A 175 9.18 -6.27 -6.47
CA ASN A 175 8.14 -5.81 -5.56
C ASN A 175 8.73 -5.31 -4.25
N TYR A 176 8.11 -4.32 -3.63
CA TYR A 176 8.55 -3.80 -2.33
C TYR A 176 7.39 -3.32 -1.46
N GLN A 177 7.59 -3.38 -0.16
CA GLN A 177 6.68 -2.84 0.85
C GLN A 177 7.48 -2.09 1.93
N VAL A 178 7.11 -0.85 2.19
CA VAL A 178 7.66 -0.07 3.32
C VAL A 178 6.86 -0.40 4.56
N VAL A 179 7.52 -0.86 5.62
CA VAL A 179 6.88 -1.27 6.87
C VAL A 179 7.73 -0.81 8.05
N GLY A 180 7.28 0.16 8.78
CA GLY A 180 8.04 0.71 9.88
C GLY A 180 9.34 1.34 9.40
N LYS A 181 10.43 0.91 9.98
CA LYS A 181 11.78 1.37 9.65
C LYS A 181 12.49 0.49 8.61
N GLU A 182 11.76 -0.40 7.94
CA GLU A 182 12.30 -1.41 7.02
C GLU A 182 11.58 -1.36 5.67
N ILE A 183 12.29 -1.71 4.61
CA ILE A 183 11.76 -1.97 3.28
C ILE A 183 11.94 -3.46 3.02
N TYR A 184 10.85 -4.19 2.86
CA TYR A 184 10.82 -5.56 2.39
C TYR A 184 10.71 -5.53 0.88
N TYR A 185 11.44 -6.41 0.19
CA TYR A 185 11.42 -6.44 -1.28
C TYR A 185 11.70 -7.84 -1.81
N SER A 186 11.21 -8.11 -3.02
CA SER A 186 11.56 -9.30 -3.77
C SER A 186 12.41 -8.95 -4.98
N TYR A 187 13.27 -9.88 -5.37
CA TYR A 187 14.08 -9.81 -6.57
C TYR A 187 14.36 -11.22 -7.09
N GLU A 188 14.62 -11.34 -8.39
CA GLU A 188 14.99 -12.59 -8.97
C GLU A 188 16.50 -12.88 -8.81
N SER A 189 16.85 -14.11 -8.50
CA SER A 189 18.22 -14.60 -8.42
C SER A 189 18.26 -16.07 -8.83
N ASN A 190 18.97 -16.38 -9.91
CA ASN A 190 19.12 -17.75 -10.45
C ASN A 190 17.77 -18.46 -10.71
N GLY A 191 16.81 -17.74 -11.29
CA GLY A 191 15.48 -18.28 -11.61
C GLY A 191 14.57 -18.48 -10.40
N LYS A 192 14.92 -17.93 -9.23
CA LYS A 192 14.12 -17.98 -8.01
C LYS A 192 13.86 -16.59 -7.46
N TYR A 193 12.72 -16.38 -6.83
CA TYR A 193 12.41 -15.14 -6.13
C TYR A 193 12.91 -15.19 -4.70
N VAL A 194 13.71 -14.19 -4.36
CA VAL A 194 14.28 -13.98 -3.01
C VAL A 194 13.52 -12.87 -2.33
N ILE A 195 13.05 -13.09 -1.10
CA ILE A 195 12.57 -12.01 -0.24
C ILE A 195 13.72 -11.55 0.66
N ALA A 196 13.97 -10.25 0.66
CA ALA A 196 14.95 -9.60 1.50
C ALA A 196 14.36 -8.34 2.17
N LYS A 197 15.10 -7.77 3.10
CA LYS A 197 14.79 -6.47 3.68
C LYS A 197 16.03 -5.60 3.79
N MET A 198 15.81 -4.30 3.84
CA MET A 198 16.81 -3.28 4.11
C MET A 198 16.22 -2.18 4.99
N ASN A 199 17.06 -1.34 5.59
CA ASN A 199 16.57 -0.15 6.28
C ASN A 199 16.14 0.95 5.30
N LEU A 200 15.51 2.02 5.81
CA LEU A 200 15.02 3.14 4.97
C LEU A 200 16.12 3.96 4.27
N SER A 201 17.39 3.64 4.47
CA SER A 201 18.53 4.25 3.76
C SER A 201 19.17 3.32 2.72
N GLY A 202 18.55 2.16 2.45
CA GLY A 202 19.06 1.18 1.49
C GLY A 202 20.23 0.35 2.02
N ARG A 203 20.44 0.31 3.34
CA ARG A 203 21.52 -0.43 4.00
C ARG A 203 20.98 -1.56 4.87
N ASP A 204 21.88 -2.30 5.53
CA ASP A 204 21.55 -3.39 6.47
C ASP A 204 20.68 -4.46 5.80
N ILE A 205 21.14 -4.86 4.60
CA ILE A 205 20.43 -5.83 3.77
C ILE A 205 20.49 -7.20 4.43
N THR A 206 19.33 -7.83 4.59
CA THR A 206 19.18 -9.18 5.13
C THR A 206 18.29 -10.00 4.20
N LYS A 207 18.79 -11.12 3.69
CA LYS A 207 17.97 -12.12 3.01
C LYS A 207 17.05 -12.80 4.04
N ILE A 208 15.79 -13.00 3.69
CA ILE A 208 14.78 -13.63 4.55
C ILE A 208 14.48 -15.04 4.06
N ASP A 209 14.24 -15.18 2.76
CA ASP A 209 13.94 -16.48 2.13
C ASP A 209 14.40 -16.45 0.67
N GLU A 210 14.96 -17.58 0.16
CA GLU A 210 15.51 -17.69 -1.20
C GLU A 210 14.58 -18.44 -2.17
N GLU A 211 13.41 -18.85 -1.72
CA GLU A 211 12.41 -19.59 -2.49
C GLU A 211 10.98 -19.18 -2.18
N ALA A 212 10.80 -17.97 -1.68
CA ALA A 212 9.46 -17.38 -1.54
C ALA A 212 9.01 -16.82 -2.90
N GLY A 213 7.71 -16.78 -3.13
CA GLY A 213 7.16 -16.24 -4.38
C GLY A 213 7.46 -14.75 -4.59
N ARG A 214 7.27 -14.30 -5.81
CA ARG A 214 7.41 -12.89 -6.21
C ARG A 214 6.47 -11.96 -5.43
N GLU A 215 5.22 -12.40 -5.28
CA GLU A 215 4.17 -11.65 -4.59
C GLU A 215 4.16 -11.97 -3.10
N PHE A 216 4.34 -10.96 -2.28
CA PHE A 216 4.36 -11.09 -0.83
C PHE A 216 3.65 -9.92 -0.13
N PHE A 217 3.29 -10.11 1.12
CA PHE A 217 2.66 -9.10 1.97
C PHE A 217 3.13 -9.23 3.41
N VAL A 218 3.68 -8.15 3.94
CA VAL A 218 4.10 -8.09 5.35
C VAL A 218 2.94 -7.58 6.19
N ASN A 219 2.47 -8.42 7.11
CA ASN A 219 1.38 -8.11 8.02
C ASN A 219 1.74 -8.49 9.46
N GLY A 220 1.80 -7.51 10.35
CA GLY A 220 2.23 -7.72 11.72
C GLY A 220 3.64 -8.30 11.80
N ASN A 221 3.80 -9.50 12.36
CA ASN A 221 5.06 -10.22 12.46
C ASN A 221 5.24 -11.33 11.42
N LYS A 222 4.35 -11.37 10.42
CA LYS A 222 4.33 -12.40 9.36
C LYS A 222 4.57 -11.80 7.99
N ILE A 223 5.04 -12.65 7.08
CA ILE A 223 5.07 -12.43 5.64
C ILE A 223 4.18 -13.50 5.03
N TYR A 224 3.16 -13.09 4.30
CA TYR A 224 2.35 -13.93 3.43
C TYR A 224 2.89 -13.84 2.02
N PHE A 225 2.85 -14.92 1.26
CA PHE A 225 3.34 -14.94 -0.12
C PHE A 225 2.64 -16.01 -0.93
N ILE A 226 2.63 -15.85 -2.24
CA ILE A 226 2.16 -16.83 -3.18
C ILE A 226 3.35 -17.66 -3.64
N ASN A 227 3.28 -18.96 -3.37
CA ASN A 227 4.23 -19.94 -3.88
C ASN A 227 3.66 -20.54 -5.17
N GLU A 228 4.44 -20.44 -6.24
CA GLU A 228 4.08 -20.93 -7.57
C GLU A 228 4.95 -22.16 -7.89
N LYS A 229 4.32 -23.24 -8.30
CA LYS A 229 4.96 -24.50 -8.67
C LYS A 229 4.45 -24.95 -10.02
N TYR A 230 5.36 -25.28 -10.92
CA TYR A 230 4.98 -25.90 -12.18
C TYR A 230 4.88 -27.40 -12.02
N ASP A 231 3.72 -27.97 -12.32
CA ASP A 231 3.46 -29.40 -12.32
C ASP A 231 3.81 -29.98 -13.70
N MET A 232 4.92 -30.67 -13.76
CA MET A 232 5.41 -31.29 -15.02
C MET A 232 4.53 -32.45 -15.53
N GLU A 233 3.71 -33.06 -14.68
CA GLU A 233 2.84 -34.18 -15.06
C GLU A 233 1.57 -33.67 -15.74
N ASN A 234 1.00 -32.58 -15.23
CA ASN A 234 -0.26 -32.00 -15.72
C ASN A 234 -0.04 -30.77 -16.61
N TYR A 235 1.21 -30.30 -16.75
CA TYR A 235 1.57 -29.10 -17.54
C TYR A 235 0.83 -27.83 -17.06
N GLU A 236 0.64 -27.69 -15.75
CA GLU A 236 -0.08 -26.57 -15.14
C GLU A 236 0.69 -25.93 -13.99
N TYR A 237 0.39 -24.66 -13.70
CA TYR A 237 0.88 -24.01 -12.50
C TYR A 237 -0.05 -24.28 -11.32
N LYS A 238 0.53 -24.65 -10.18
CA LYS A 238 -0.13 -24.77 -8.89
C LYS A 238 0.26 -23.62 -7.99
N TYR A 239 -0.70 -23.07 -7.29
CA TYR A 239 -0.51 -21.91 -6.44
C TYR A 239 -0.86 -22.24 -4.99
N GLU A 240 -0.03 -21.78 -4.07
CA GLU A 240 -0.22 -21.96 -2.65
C GLU A 240 -0.14 -20.60 -1.95
N LEU A 241 -1.09 -20.28 -1.09
CA LEU A 241 -0.91 -19.23 -0.11
C LEU A 241 -0.05 -19.77 1.02
N CYS A 242 1.08 -19.14 1.25
CA CYS A 242 2.05 -19.49 2.27
C CYS A 242 2.26 -18.34 3.25
N LYS A 243 2.82 -18.64 4.42
CA LYS A 243 3.27 -17.64 5.38
C LYS A 243 4.54 -18.06 6.10
N MET A 244 5.27 -17.07 6.61
CA MET A 244 6.43 -17.23 7.48
C MET A 244 6.55 -16.08 8.47
N LYS A 245 7.41 -16.19 9.46
CA LYS A 245 7.79 -15.03 10.30
C LYS A 245 8.67 -14.05 9.51
N LYS A 246 8.72 -12.79 9.92
CA LYS A 246 9.58 -11.75 9.32
C LYS A 246 11.09 -12.08 9.27
N ASN A 247 11.53 -13.09 10.00
CA ASN A 247 12.90 -13.61 9.99
C ASN A 247 13.08 -14.87 9.15
N GLY A 248 12.10 -15.23 8.34
CA GLY A 248 12.12 -16.43 7.47
C GLY A 248 11.78 -17.74 8.18
N LYS A 249 11.67 -17.77 9.51
CA LYS A 249 11.36 -19.00 10.24
C LYS A 249 9.89 -19.35 10.19
N ASN A 250 9.58 -20.62 10.43
CA ASN A 250 8.22 -21.16 10.47
C ASN A 250 7.46 -20.93 9.16
N LYS A 251 8.14 -21.21 8.03
CA LYS A 251 7.53 -21.21 6.70
C LYS A 251 6.56 -22.39 6.60
N GLU A 252 5.30 -22.09 6.26
CA GLU A 252 4.25 -23.10 6.15
C GLU A 252 3.24 -22.73 5.08
N LYS A 253 2.65 -23.72 4.44
CA LYS A 253 1.50 -23.58 3.57
C LYS A 253 0.26 -23.26 4.41
N VAL A 254 -0.53 -22.29 3.97
CA VAL A 254 -1.82 -21.95 4.55
C VAL A 254 -2.93 -22.73 3.86
N CYS A 255 -2.96 -22.67 2.52
CA CYS A 255 -3.91 -23.41 1.69
C CYS A 255 -3.43 -23.45 0.23
N ASP A 256 -4.05 -24.32 -0.56
CA ASP A 256 -3.95 -24.31 -2.02
C ASP A 256 -4.90 -23.23 -2.57
N ILE A 257 -4.53 -22.64 -3.70
CA ILE A 257 -5.40 -21.78 -4.51
C ILE A 257 -5.67 -22.56 -5.80
N GLU A 258 -6.87 -23.11 -5.90
CA GLU A 258 -7.26 -23.93 -7.06
C GLU A 258 -7.59 -23.06 -8.28
N GLY A 259 -7.25 -23.54 -9.46
CA GLY A 259 -7.47 -22.88 -10.75
C GLY A 259 -6.32 -22.00 -11.19
N GLY A 260 -6.45 -21.44 -12.40
CA GLY A 260 -5.44 -20.54 -12.99
C GLY A 260 -5.48 -19.16 -12.35
N LEU A 261 -4.61 -18.95 -11.35
CA LEU A 261 -4.47 -17.68 -10.67
C LEU A 261 -3.84 -16.63 -11.58
N ASP A 262 -4.47 -15.47 -11.71
CA ASP A 262 -3.81 -14.28 -12.24
C ASP A 262 -2.92 -13.67 -11.15
N THR A 263 -1.62 -13.97 -11.22
CA THR A 263 -0.64 -13.48 -10.25
C THR A 263 -0.42 -11.96 -10.29
N TYR A 264 -0.92 -11.27 -11.32
CA TYR A 264 -0.88 -9.80 -11.43
C TYR A 264 -2.07 -9.13 -10.75
N THR A 265 -3.18 -9.86 -10.55
CA THR A 265 -4.40 -9.34 -9.95
C THR A 265 -4.60 -9.91 -8.54
N ILE A 266 -3.70 -9.52 -7.63
CA ILE A 266 -3.68 -9.96 -6.24
C ILE A 266 -3.68 -8.74 -5.32
N ASN A 267 -4.65 -8.65 -4.40
CA ASN A 267 -4.69 -7.62 -3.37
C ASN A 267 -4.72 -8.23 -1.96
N PHE A 268 -3.66 -8.02 -1.21
CA PHE A 268 -3.60 -8.38 0.20
C PHE A 268 -4.16 -7.25 1.07
N THR A 269 -5.06 -7.60 1.95
CA THR A 269 -5.48 -6.79 3.10
C THR A 269 -4.98 -7.39 4.41
N ASN A 270 -5.25 -6.75 5.54
CA ASN A 270 -4.86 -7.31 6.84
C ASN A 270 -5.56 -8.62 7.18
N ASP A 271 -6.72 -8.90 6.56
CA ASP A 271 -7.59 -10.01 6.93
C ASP A 271 -7.74 -11.06 5.82
N ALA A 272 -7.58 -10.65 4.56
CA ALA A 272 -7.89 -11.48 3.40
C ALA A 272 -6.95 -11.21 2.22
N LEU A 273 -6.85 -12.22 1.35
CA LEU A 273 -6.34 -12.13 -0.01
C LEU A 273 -7.53 -12.04 -0.96
N TYR A 274 -7.52 -11.05 -1.85
CA TYR A 274 -8.42 -10.92 -2.99
C TYR A 274 -7.62 -11.22 -4.26
N TYR A 275 -8.19 -11.99 -5.18
CA TYR A 275 -7.48 -12.44 -6.37
C TYR A 275 -8.44 -12.82 -7.49
N ALA A 276 -7.96 -12.69 -8.72
CA ALA A 276 -8.66 -13.20 -9.89
C ALA A 276 -8.16 -14.58 -10.28
N LYS A 277 -9.05 -15.47 -10.65
CA LYS A 277 -8.71 -16.77 -11.23
C LYS A 277 -9.65 -17.16 -12.36
N ALA A 278 -9.15 -18.01 -13.25
CA ALA A 278 -9.96 -18.57 -14.33
C ALA A 278 -11.10 -19.43 -13.76
N VAL A 279 -12.26 -19.30 -14.40
CA VAL A 279 -13.43 -20.16 -14.19
C VAL A 279 -13.80 -20.82 -15.51
N LYS A 280 -14.92 -21.53 -15.56
CA LYS A 280 -15.37 -22.17 -16.80
C LYS A 280 -15.61 -21.16 -17.93
N ASP A 281 -15.52 -21.62 -19.16
CA ASP A 281 -15.84 -20.88 -20.39
C ASP A 281 -14.95 -19.65 -20.61
N GLU A 282 -13.63 -19.76 -20.31
CA GLU A 282 -12.64 -18.69 -20.51
C GLU A 282 -12.91 -17.39 -19.73
N LYS A 283 -13.81 -17.45 -18.75
CA LYS A 283 -14.09 -16.31 -17.88
C LYS A 283 -13.16 -16.25 -16.70
N MET A 284 -13.03 -15.08 -16.13
CA MET A 284 -12.36 -14.84 -14.86
C MET A 284 -13.39 -14.54 -13.76
N ALA A 285 -13.01 -14.77 -12.52
CA ALA A 285 -13.82 -14.29 -11.40
C ALA A 285 -12.89 -13.83 -10.26
N ILE A 286 -13.34 -12.83 -9.54
CA ILE A 286 -12.65 -12.33 -8.35
C ILE A 286 -13.18 -13.09 -7.14
N TYR A 287 -12.24 -13.59 -6.36
CA TYR A 287 -12.45 -14.30 -5.12
C TYR A 287 -11.80 -13.58 -3.95
N SER A 288 -12.23 -13.90 -2.76
CA SER A 288 -11.51 -13.60 -1.53
C SER A 288 -11.32 -14.85 -0.69
N ILE A 289 -10.21 -14.93 0.02
CA ILE A 289 -9.93 -15.97 1.02
C ILE A 289 -9.30 -15.31 2.25
N LYS A 290 -9.69 -15.73 3.45
CA LYS A 290 -9.05 -15.24 4.66
C LYS A 290 -7.57 -15.66 4.74
N LEU A 291 -6.74 -14.84 5.38
CA LEU A 291 -5.31 -15.15 5.57
C LEU A 291 -5.03 -16.37 6.47
N ASN A 292 -6.06 -17.05 6.96
CA ASN A 292 -5.99 -18.35 7.61
C ASN A 292 -6.34 -19.52 6.69
N GLY A 293 -6.61 -19.27 5.39
CA GLY A 293 -6.94 -20.25 4.37
C GLY A 293 -8.39 -20.72 4.38
N LYS A 294 -9.29 -20.03 5.10
CA LYS A 294 -10.70 -20.38 5.19
C LYS A 294 -11.59 -19.37 4.48
N ASP A 295 -12.87 -19.78 4.27
CA ASP A 295 -13.95 -18.93 3.76
C ASP A 295 -13.64 -18.34 2.39
N GLU A 296 -13.11 -19.16 1.46
CA GLU A 296 -13.01 -18.76 0.06
C GLU A 296 -14.41 -18.43 -0.48
N THR A 297 -14.56 -17.24 -1.06
CA THR A 297 -15.84 -16.73 -1.54
C THR A 297 -15.66 -16.09 -2.90
N LYS A 298 -16.47 -16.51 -3.89
CA LYS A 298 -16.60 -15.82 -5.18
C LYS A 298 -17.35 -14.51 -4.96
N ILE A 299 -16.77 -13.40 -5.43
CA ILE A 299 -17.36 -12.07 -5.27
C ILE A 299 -18.09 -11.66 -6.54
N VAL A 300 -17.45 -11.80 -7.72
CA VAL A 300 -17.99 -11.36 -8.99
C VAL A 300 -17.30 -12.06 -10.16
N GLU A 301 -18.03 -12.32 -11.23
CA GLU A 301 -17.43 -12.66 -12.54
C GLU A 301 -16.99 -11.39 -13.24
N VAL A 302 -15.90 -11.48 -13.98
CA VAL A 302 -15.29 -10.37 -14.70
C VAL A 302 -14.86 -10.82 -16.09
N SER A 303 -14.66 -9.88 -16.99
CA SER A 303 -14.03 -10.14 -18.28
C SER A 303 -12.57 -10.58 -18.07
N THR A 304 -11.99 -11.22 -19.08
CA THR A 304 -10.59 -11.70 -19.07
C THR A 304 -9.56 -10.57 -18.88
N TYR A 305 -9.96 -9.32 -19.14
CA TYR A 305 -9.10 -8.14 -19.05
C TYR A 305 -9.20 -7.39 -17.72
N SER A 306 -9.99 -7.89 -16.76
CA SER A 306 -10.03 -7.30 -15.41
C SER A 306 -8.73 -7.59 -14.68
N ASN A 307 -7.94 -6.56 -14.44
CA ASN A 307 -6.60 -6.72 -13.89
C ASN A 307 -6.26 -5.71 -12.79
N ALA A 308 -7.24 -5.28 -12.03
CA ALA A 308 -7.01 -4.43 -10.86
C ALA A 308 -8.08 -4.63 -9.80
N ILE A 309 -7.67 -4.88 -8.58
CA ILE A 309 -8.51 -5.00 -7.40
C ILE A 309 -8.07 -3.98 -6.36
N ASN A 310 -8.90 -3.00 -6.04
CA ASN A 310 -8.61 -1.99 -5.03
C ASN A 310 -9.65 -2.07 -3.90
N ILE A 311 -9.21 -2.14 -2.66
CA ILE A 311 -10.08 -2.27 -1.50
C ILE A 311 -10.07 -0.98 -0.68
N VAL A 312 -11.25 -0.43 -0.44
CA VAL A 312 -11.46 0.72 0.46
C VAL A 312 -12.64 0.40 1.39
N ASP A 313 -12.34 0.24 2.66
CA ASP A 313 -13.30 -0.17 3.68
C ASP A 313 -14.00 -1.51 3.27
N LYS A 314 -15.30 -1.48 3.10
CA LYS A 314 -16.12 -2.63 2.69
C LYS A 314 -16.41 -2.69 1.18
N PHE A 315 -15.77 -1.88 0.38
CA PHE A 315 -15.94 -1.83 -1.06
C PHE A 315 -14.68 -2.26 -1.79
N MET A 316 -14.89 -3.03 -2.83
CA MET A 316 -13.92 -3.37 -3.86
C MET A 316 -14.19 -2.52 -5.11
N TYR A 317 -13.13 -1.95 -5.64
CA TYR A 317 -13.09 -1.24 -6.91
C TYR A 317 -12.23 -2.06 -7.87
N TYR A 318 -12.76 -2.35 -9.06
CA TYR A 318 -12.08 -3.22 -10.00
C TYR A 318 -12.37 -2.77 -11.44
N LEU A 319 -11.50 -3.15 -12.36
CA LEU A 319 -11.73 -2.93 -13.78
C LEU A 319 -12.57 -4.06 -14.34
N ASN A 320 -13.53 -3.72 -15.20
CA ASN A 320 -14.29 -4.66 -15.98
C ASN A 320 -14.79 -3.99 -17.26
N GLU A 321 -15.14 -4.79 -18.25
CA GLU A 321 -15.76 -4.31 -19.47
C GLU A 321 -17.28 -4.14 -19.27
N ASN A 322 -17.83 -3.11 -19.89
CA ASN A 322 -19.27 -2.93 -20.02
C ASN A 322 -19.83 -3.77 -21.20
N GLU A 323 -21.12 -3.66 -21.46
CA GLU A 323 -21.80 -4.39 -22.55
C GLU A 323 -21.27 -4.02 -23.95
N GLU A 324 -20.63 -2.87 -24.09
CA GLU A 324 -20.03 -2.39 -25.34
C GLU A 324 -18.55 -2.82 -25.48
N GLY A 325 -17.99 -3.54 -24.47
CA GLY A 325 -16.58 -3.95 -24.42
C GLY A 325 -15.62 -2.87 -23.92
N ASN A 326 -16.10 -1.74 -23.42
CA ASN A 326 -15.28 -0.67 -22.89
C ASN A 326 -14.89 -0.93 -21.43
N VAL A 327 -13.61 -0.78 -21.11
CA VAL A 327 -13.12 -0.91 -19.74
C VAL A 327 -13.59 0.25 -18.88
N GLN A 328 -14.12 -0.06 -17.71
CA GLN A 328 -14.60 0.90 -16.70
C GLN A 328 -14.21 0.46 -15.30
N VAL A 329 -14.25 1.39 -14.36
CA VAL A 329 -14.15 1.07 -12.93
C VAL A 329 -15.53 0.70 -12.41
N TYR A 330 -15.61 -0.45 -11.78
CA TYR A 330 -16.80 -0.90 -11.05
C TYR A 330 -16.55 -0.85 -9.55
N ARG A 331 -17.63 -0.63 -8.81
CA ARG A 331 -17.64 -0.73 -7.35
C ARG A 331 -18.62 -1.80 -6.90
N ILE A 332 -18.16 -2.70 -6.03
CA ILE A 332 -18.97 -3.76 -5.42
C ILE A 332 -18.64 -3.85 -3.94
N ARG A 333 -19.56 -4.29 -3.09
CA ARG A 333 -19.20 -4.66 -1.72
C ARG A 333 -18.33 -5.91 -1.71
N THR A 334 -17.43 -6.02 -0.73
CA THR A 334 -16.56 -7.20 -0.57
C THR A 334 -17.33 -8.51 -0.30
N ASN A 335 -18.65 -8.44 -0.08
CA ASN A 335 -19.57 -9.58 0.00
C ASN A 335 -20.35 -9.87 -1.29
N GLY A 336 -20.01 -9.21 -2.41
CA GLY A 336 -20.62 -9.42 -3.72
C GLY A 336 -21.91 -8.62 -4.00
N GLN A 337 -22.34 -7.76 -3.06
CA GLN A 337 -23.56 -6.95 -3.23
C GLN A 337 -23.26 -5.55 -3.79
N ASP A 338 -24.30 -4.87 -4.29
CA ASP A 338 -24.28 -3.47 -4.76
C ASP A 338 -23.23 -3.21 -5.87
N ASN A 339 -23.16 -4.13 -6.85
CA ASN A 339 -22.27 -3.98 -8.02
C ASN A 339 -22.79 -2.89 -8.97
N LYS A 340 -21.93 -1.94 -9.31
CA LYS A 340 -22.26 -0.85 -10.24
C LYS A 340 -21.02 -0.20 -10.84
N ALA A 341 -21.14 0.33 -12.05
CA ALA A 341 -20.15 1.20 -12.67
C ALA A 341 -20.01 2.54 -11.90
N MET A 342 -18.81 3.12 -11.95
CA MET A 342 -18.47 4.38 -11.29
C MET A 342 -18.61 5.56 -12.25
#